data_1e3d43026c0e35fe1cc133f31a5def72
#
_entry.id   1e3d43026c0e35fe1cc133f31a5def72
#
_cell.length_a   1.000
_cell.length_b   1.000
_cell.length_c   1.000
_cell.angle_alpha   90.00
_cell.angle_beta   90.00
_cell.angle_gamma   90.00
#
_symmetry.space_group_name_H-M   'P 1'
#
loop_
_entity.id
_entity.type
_entity.pdbx_description
1 polymer ?
#
loop_
_entity_poly.entity_id
_entity_poly.type
_entity_poly.pdbx_seq_one_letter_code
_entity_poly.pdbx_strand_id
1 'polypeptide(L)'
;VGDTAGAIEHYEIAGTHCAEVPRMLFERDRVEDLEEYITQGNNTELLKWWSQYMESRGEFEKARQHYTRAQDFLSVVRLACQSGDVEGAVDIVNDSGSAPAAYHLARHLEALGRTAEAVAFYTRSSRFNHAIRLAKDHGMDSELMGFALQSRPALMVSVAEHLERKGEMEKAVQLYQKAGDVARALDVCFRAAMGDERGEGRRPGMFDTLKAMTDDLGTNASPQV
;
A
#
# COMPACT_ATOMS: atom_id res chain seq x y z
N VAL A 1 26.78 24.90 -38.14
CA VAL A 1 26.89 24.62 -36.68
C VAL A 1 25.96 25.61 -35.99
N GLY A 2 24.74 25.23 -35.69
CA GLY A 2 23.77 26.09 -35.04
C GLY A 2 24.17 26.40 -33.61
N ASP A 3 23.90 27.61 -33.14
CA ASP A 3 24.12 28.03 -31.76
C ASP A 3 23.19 27.24 -30.81
N THR A 4 23.74 26.17 -30.24
CA THR A 4 23.02 25.27 -29.33
C THR A 4 22.76 25.95 -28.00
N ALA A 5 23.74 26.77 -27.50
CA ALA A 5 23.62 27.44 -26.22
C ALA A 5 22.53 28.51 -26.28
N GLY A 6 22.49 29.33 -27.34
CA GLY A 6 21.43 30.31 -27.53
C GLY A 6 20.05 29.70 -27.71
N ALA A 7 19.98 28.53 -28.37
CA ALA A 7 18.71 27.78 -28.49
C ALA A 7 18.20 27.27 -27.11
N ILE A 8 19.08 26.76 -26.26
CA ILE A 8 18.73 26.32 -24.90
C ILE A 8 18.20 27.48 -24.08
N GLU A 9 18.91 28.64 -24.09
CA GLU A 9 18.47 29.82 -23.37
C GLU A 9 17.08 30.30 -23.82
N HIS A 10 16.83 30.30 -25.13
CA HIS A 10 15.49 30.66 -25.67
C HIS A 10 14.40 29.71 -25.22
N TYR A 11 14.66 28.38 -25.19
CA TYR A 11 13.68 27.39 -24.71
C TYR A 11 13.44 27.51 -23.20
N GLU A 12 14.46 27.88 -22.41
CA GLU A 12 14.33 28.14 -20.97
C GLU A 12 13.47 29.38 -20.71
N ILE A 13 13.71 30.47 -21.42
CA ILE A 13 12.88 31.68 -21.34
C ILE A 13 11.43 31.39 -21.73
N ALA A 14 11.22 30.59 -22.77
CA ALA A 14 9.90 30.19 -23.23
C ALA A 14 9.18 29.18 -22.31
N GLY A 15 9.88 28.60 -21.34
CA GLY A 15 9.33 27.54 -20.46
C GLY A 15 9.09 26.21 -21.15
N THR A 16 9.62 26.00 -22.36
CA THR A 16 9.45 24.76 -23.15
C THR A 16 10.67 23.84 -23.12
N HIS A 17 11.68 24.20 -22.34
CA HIS A 17 12.98 23.53 -22.27
C HIS A 17 12.89 22.04 -21.95
N CYS A 18 11.93 21.62 -21.11
CA CYS A 18 11.77 20.20 -20.72
C CYS A 18 11.46 19.26 -21.89
N ALA A 19 10.82 19.77 -22.94
CA ALA A 19 10.49 18.99 -24.13
C ALA A 19 11.46 19.27 -25.30
N GLU A 20 11.79 20.53 -25.53
CA GLU A 20 12.50 20.97 -26.74
C GLU A 20 14.02 20.77 -26.65
N VAL A 21 14.64 20.98 -25.48
CA VAL A 21 16.08 20.79 -25.33
C VAL A 21 16.48 19.32 -25.46
N PRO A 22 15.84 18.37 -24.77
CA PRO A 22 16.15 16.94 -24.96
C PRO A 22 15.95 16.50 -26.41
N ARG A 23 14.86 16.90 -27.05
CA ARG A 23 14.59 16.59 -28.45
C ARG A 23 15.70 17.10 -29.36
N MET A 24 16.04 18.40 -29.23
CA MET A 24 17.06 19.05 -30.06
C MET A 24 18.46 18.40 -29.90
N LEU A 25 18.87 18.13 -28.65
CA LEU A 25 20.16 17.50 -28.39
C LEU A 25 20.20 16.06 -28.90
N PHE A 26 19.11 15.30 -28.71
CA PHE A 26 18.98 13.94 -29.18
C PHE A 26 18.99 13.85 -30.71
N GLU A 27 18.24 14.71 -31.43
CA GLU A 27 18.22 14.76 -32.90
C GLU A 27 19.57 15.12 -33.50
N ARG A 28 20.42 15.82 -32.75
CA ARG A 28 21.78 16.18 -33.14
C ARG A 28 22.84 15.18 -32.70
N ASP A 29 22.43 14.02 -32.15
CA ASP A 29 23.32 12.98 -31.61
C ASP A 29 24.28 13.49 -30.52
N ARG A 30 23.87 14.54 -29.77
CA ARG A 30 24.64 15.13 -28.68
C ARG A 30 24.21 14.56 -27.33
N VAL A 31 24.35 13.27 -27.15
CA VAL A 31 23.86 12.54 -25.97
C VAL A 31 24.61 12.93 -24.69
N GLU A 32 25.92 13.22 -24.80
CA GLU A 32 26.74 13.64 -23.68
C GLU A 32 26.33 15.02 -23.14
N ASP A 33 26.07 15.97 -24.04
CA ASP A 33 25.59 17.29 -23.64
C ASP A 33 24.17 17.23 -23.06
N LEU A 34 23.37 16.31 -23.54
CA LEU A 34 22.03 16.05 -23.01
C LEU A 34 22.12 15.51 -21.57
N GLU A 35 22.99 14.55 -21.30
CA GLU A 35 23.24 14.01 -19.95
C GLU A 35 23.73 15.13 -19.00
N GLU A 36 24.67 15.96 -19.46
CA GLU A 36 25.18 17.11 -18.71
C GLU A 36 24.05 18.11 -18.38
N TYR A 37 23.27 18.50 -19.38
CA TYR A 37 22.15 19.42 -19.21
C TYR A 37 21.12 18.92 -18.19
N ILE A 38 20.71 17.65 -18.29
CA ILE A 38 19.74 17.04 -17.37
C ILE A 38 20.32 16.96 -15.96
N THR A 39 21.60 16.60 -15.87
CA THR A 39 22.28 16.42 -14.59
C THR A 39 22.46 17.74 -13.85
N GLN A 40 22.83 18.81 -14.57
CA GLN A 40 22.99 20.15 -13.98
C GLN A 40 21.64 20.80 -13.63
N GLY A 41 20.64 20.64 -14.49
CA GLY A 41 19.33 21.30 -14.35
C GLY A 41 18.48 20.78 -13.19
N ASN A 42 18.79 19.60 -12.65
CA ASN A 42 18.07 18.96 -11.54
C ASN A 42 16.53 18.95 -11.67
N ASN A 43 16.03 18.97 -12.89
CA ASN A 43 14.60 18.92 -13.18
C ASN A 43 14.08 17.49 -13.04
N THR A 44 13.13 17.26 -12.12
CA THR A 44 12.58 15.93 -11.77
C THR A 44 11.99 15.19 -12.98
N GLU A 45 11.27 15.90 -13.85
CA GLU A 45 10.63 15.29 -15.03
C GLU A 45 11.70 14.86 -16.06
N LEU A 46 12.71 15.69 -16.28
CA LEU A 46 13.83 15.37 -17.17
C LEU A 46 14.67 14.21 -16.62
N LEU A 47 14.93 14.20 -15.32
CA LEU A 47 15.64 13.10 -14.66
C LEU A 47 14.90 11.78 -14.81
N LYS A 48 13.57 11.76 -14.64
CA LYS A 48 12.74 10.57 -14.85
C LYS A 48 12.78 10.10 -16.30
N TRP A 49 12.59 11.02 -17.24
CA TRP A 49 12.65 10.70 -18.66
C TRP A 49 14.01 10.13 -19.04
N TRP A 50 15.10 10.73 -18.56
CA TRP A 50 16.46 10.25 -18.82
C TRP A 50 16.72 8.88 -18.21
N SER A 51 16.22 8.65 -16.99
CA SER A 51 16.30 7.34 -16.34
C SER A 51 15.60 6.25 -17.17
N GLN A 52 14.44 6.54 -17.73
CA GLN A 52 13.72 5.63 -18.63
C GLN A 52 14.51 5.36 -19.91
N TYR A 53 15.16 6.37 -20.46
CA TYR A 53 16.04 6.21 -21.63
C TYR A 53 17.25 5.33 -21.31
N MET A 54 17.94 5.56 -20.17
CA MET A 54 19.03 4.71 -19.73
C MET A 54 18.59 3.25 -19.49
N GLU A 55 17.42 3.09 -18.89
CA GLU A 55 16.83 1.77 -18.67
C GLU A 55 16.56 1.05 -20.00
N SER A 56 16.05 1.75 -21.01
CA SER A 56 15.81 1.18 -22.34
C SER A 56 17.09 0.73 -23.05
N ARG A 57 18.23 1.31 -22.67
CA ARG A 57 19.56 0.91 -23.15
C ARG A 57 20.21 -0.18 -22.33
N GLY A 58 19.56 -0.63 -21.24
CA GLY A 58 20.11 -1.61 -20.32
C GLY A 58 21.12 -1.04 -19.31
N GLU A 59 21.25 0.29 -19.21
CA GLU A 59 22.15 0.97 -18.26
C GLU A 59 21.48 1.15 -16.89
N PHE A 60 21.09 0.03 -16.26
CA PHE A 60 20.25 0.00 -15.07
C PHE A 60 20.82 0.73 -13.87
N GLU A 61 22.14 0.68 -13.67
CA GLU A 61 22.78 1.38 -12.55
C GLU A 61 22.74 2.90 -12.70
N LYS A 62 22.97 3.43 -13.90
CA LYS A 62 22.79 4.86 -14.19
C LYS A 62 21.32 5.27 -14.06
N ALA A 63 20.41 4.48 -14.60
CA ALA A 63 18.98 4.71 -14.46
C ALA A 63 18.59 4.81 -12.99
N ARG A 64 19.06 3.89 -12.13
CA ARG A 64 18.78 3.87 -10.69
C ARG A 64 19.29 5.14 -10.01
N GLN A 65 20.48 5.61 -10.34
CA GLN A 65 21.05 6.85 -9.78
C GLN A 65 20.16 8.08 -10.13
N HIS A 66 19.74 8.20 -11.38
CA HIS A 66 18.90 9.30 -11.83
C HIS A 66 17.47 9.21 -11.25
N TYR A 67 16.87 8.01 -11.14
CA TYR A 67 15.57 7.82 -10.46
C TYR A 67 15.68 8.21 -8.98
N THR A 68 16.77 7.87 -8.30
CA THR A 68 17.01 8.27 -6.90
C THR A 68 17.07 9.80 -6.77
N ARG A 69 17.80 10.49 -7.66
CA ARG A 69 17.85 11.96 -7.70
C ARG A 69 16.48 12.57 -8.00
N ALA A 70 15.70 11.93 -8.84
CA ALA A 70 14.33 12.33 -9.16
C ALA A 70 13.31 11.98 -8.05
N GLN A 71 13.75 11.33 -6.97
CA GLN A 71 12.92 10.80 -5.88
C GLN A 71 11.81 9.86 -6.37
N ASP A 72 12.02 9.19 -7.50
CA ASP A 72 11.11 8.15 -8.01
C ASP A 72 11.46 6.79 -7.41
N PHE A 73 11.19 6.65 -6.11
CA PHE A 73 11.50 5.45 -5.35
C PHE A 73 10.75 4.21 -5.83
N LEU A 74 9.60 4.37 -6.50
CA LEU A 74 8.91 3.24 -7.11
C LEU A 74 9.77 2.59 -8.20
N SER A 75 10.34 3.42 -9.10
CA SER A 75 11.19 2.91 -10.18
C SER A 75 12.51 2.34 -9.63
N VAL A 76 13.10 2.96 -8.59
CA VAL A 76 14.30 2.44 -7.93
C VAL A 76 14.05 1.05 -7.34
N VAL A 77 12.95 0.88 -6.57
CA VAL A 77 12.58 -0.41 -5.98
C VAL A 77 12.24 -1.45 -7.04
N ARG A 78 11.59 -1.06 -8.13
CA ARG A 78 11.30 -1.95 -9.25
C ARG A 78 12.59 -2.49 -9.88
N LEU A 79 13.58 -1.63 -10.12
CA LEU A 79 14.88 -2.06 -10.66
C LEU A 79 15.64 -2.96 -9.67
N ALA A 80 15.63 -2.64 -8.38
CA ALA A 80 16.24 -3.48 -7.35
C ALA A 80 15.59 -4.87 -7.29
N CYS A 81 14.26 -4.95 -7.34
CA CYS A 81 13.54 -6.22 -7.40
C CYS A 81 13.89 -7.03 -8.67
N GLN A 82 14.04 -6.36 -9.82
CA GLN A 82 14.39 -7.02 -11.07
C GLN A 82 15.82 -7.57 -11.08
N SER A 83 16.76 -6.89 -10.43
CA SER A 83 18.15 -7.36 -10.27
C SER A 83 18.32 -8.41 -9.17
N GLY A 84 17.25 -8.71 -8.40
CA GLY A 84 17.28 -9.63 -7.27
C GLY A 84 17.83 -9.01 -5.97
N ASP A 85 18.08 -7.71 -5.93
CA ASP A 85 18.53 -6.97 -4.74
C ASP A 85 17.32 -6.64 -3.85
N VAL A 86 16.76 -7.69 -3.23
CA VAL A 86 15.54 -7.55 -2.39
C VAL A 86 15.85 -6.77 -1.11
N GLU A 87 16.99 -6.99 -0.51
CA GLU A 87 17.38 -6.31 0.73
C GLU A 87 17.61 -4.80 0.47
N GLY A 88 18.29 -4.45 -0.62
CA GLY A 88 18.41 -3.05 -1.03
C GLY A 88 17.06 -2.40 -1.33
N ALA A 89 16.11 -3.15 -1.91
CA ALA A 89 14.74 -2.66 -2.09
C ALA A 89 14.03 -2.39 -0.76
N VAL A 90 14.23 -3.26 0.23
CA VAL A 90 13.70 -3.08 1.61
C VAL A 90 14.25 -1.81 2.24
N ASP A 91 15.56 -1.59 2.17
CA ASP A 91 16.20 -0.41 2.73
C ASP A 91 15.68 0.87 2.09
N ILE A 92 15.57 0.91 0.76
CA ILE A 92 15.03 2.06 0.02
C ILE A 92 13.59 2.39 0.46
N VAL A 93 12.75 1.37 0.65
CA VAL A 93 11.36 1.58 1.12
C VAL A 93 11.34 2.06 2.56
N ASN A 94 12.23 1.55 3.42
CA ASN A 94 12.34 1.97 4.81
C ASN A 94 12.74 3.45 4.92
N ASP A 95 13.72 3.87 4.15
CA ASP A 95 14.27 5.21 4.18
C ASP A 95 13.34 6.24 3.52
N SER A 96 12.73 5.89 2.39
CA SER A 96 11.87 6.80 1.63
C SER A 96 10.45 6.93 2.18
N GLY A 97 9.95 5.91 2.88
CA GLY A 97 8.55 5.84 3.30
C GLY A 97 7.53 5.81 2.16
N SER A 98 7.97 5.58 0.92
CA SER A 98 7.13 5.64 -0.28
C SER A 98 6.09 4.51 -0.31
N ALA A 99 4.81 4.85 -0.16
CA ALA A 99 3.72 3.88 -0.20
C ALA A 99 3.59 3.14 -1.56
N PRO A 100 3.76 3.78 -2.73
CA PRO A 100 3.80 3.07 -4.01
C PRO A 100 4.96 2.07 -4.12
N ALA A 101 6.15 2.44 -3.64
CA ALA A 101 7.31 1.56 -3.62
C ALA A 101 7.10 0.36 -2.66
N ALA A 102 6.55 0.62 -1.46
CA ALA A 102 6.18 -0.40 -0.49
C ALA A 102 5.17 -1.41 -1.07
N TYR A 103 4.18 -0.94 -1.82
CA TYR A 103 3.22 -1.83 -2.48
C TYR A 103 3.87 -2.71 -3.56
N HIS A 104 4.78 -2.14 -4.36
CA HIS A 104 5.51 -2.90 -5.37
C HIS A 104 6.38 -3.99 -4.74
N LEU A 105 7.14 -3.62 -3.69
CA LEU A 105 7.96 -4.55 -2.92
C LEU A 105 7.13 -5.67 -2.28
N ALA A 106 5.97 -5.32 -1.68
CA ALA A 106 5.06 -6.31 -1.09
C ALA A 106 4.62 -7.38 -2.11
N ARG A 107 4.26 -6.95 -3.33
CA ARG A 107 3.90 -7.89 -4.42
C ARG A 107 5.06 -8.79 -4.82
N HIS A 108 6.27 -8.25 -4.87
CA HIS A 108 7.47 -9.02 -5.19
C HIS A 108 7.78 -10.04 -4.10
N LEU A 109 7.72 -9.65 -2.82
CA LEU A 109 7.90 -10.54 -1.67
C LEU A 109 6.84 -11.64 -1.61
N GLU A 110 5.59 -11.32 -1.93
CA GLU A 110 4.51 -12.32 -2.05
C GLU A 110 4.84 -13.37 -3.14
N ALA A 111 5.33 -12.93 -4.30
CA ALA A 111 5.75 -13.83 -5.38
C ALA A 111 6.94 -14.72 -4.98
N LEU A 112 7.81 -14.25 -4.10
CA LEU A 112 8.93 -15.01 -3.52
C LEU A 112 8.52 -15.92 -2.36
N GLY A 113 7.26 -15.88 -1.90
CA GLY A 113 6.78 -16.63 -0.75
C GLY A 113 7.21 -16.07 0.62
N ARG A 114 7.79 -14.85 0.68
CA ARG A 114 8.16 -14.15 1.92
C ARG A 114 6.91 -13.49 2.53
N THR A 115 5.95 -14.32 2.96
CA THR A 115 4.58 -13.90 3.33
C THR A 115 4.53 -12.86 4.43
N ALA A 116 5.25 -13.06 5.53
CA ALA A 116 5.22 -12.16 6.68
C ALA A 116 5.70 -10.75 6.31
N GLU A 117 6.75 -10.67 5.52
CA GLU A 117 7.28 -9.39 5.03
C GLU A 117 6.34 -8.75 4.01
N ALA A 118 5.75 -9.54 3.11
CA ALA A 118 4.77 -9.04 2.16
C ALA A 118 3.57 -8.38 2.89
N VAL A 119 3.05 -9.03 3.95
CA VAL A 119 1.98 -8.49 4.79
C VAL A 119 2.38 -7.17 5.44
N ALA A 120 3.60 -7.08 5.99
CA ALA A 120 4.12 -5.87 6.60
C ALA A 120 4.18 -4.70 5.59
N PHE A 121 4.69 -4.94 4.37
CA PHE A 121 4.76 -3.89 3.34
C PHE A 121 3.41 -3.54 2.72
N TYR A 122 2.47 -4.50 2.60
CA TYR A 122 1.08 -4.19 2.24
C TYR A 122 0.42 -3.27 3.28
N THR A 123 0.65 -3.52 4.57
CA THR A 123 0.14 -2.68 5.66
C THR A 123 0.74 -1.27 5.59
N ARG A 124 2.05 -1.14 5.40
CA ARG A 124 2.75 0.16 5.25
C ARG A 124 2.24 0.96 4.05
N SER A 125 1.84 0.29 2.98
CA SER A 125 1.24 0.92 1.80
C SER A 125 -0.27 1.18 1.95
N SER A 126 -0.86 0.92 3.13
CA SER A 126 -2.30 1.02 3.41
C SER A 126 -3.17 0.12 2.51
N ARG A 127 -2.59 -0.95 1.97
CA ARG A 127 -3.29 -1.93 1.13
C ARG A 127 -3.82 -3.09 1.96
N PHE A 128 -4.64 -2.77 2.97
CA PHE A 128 -5.17 -3.73 3.93
C PHE A 128 -5.95 -4.89 3.31
N ASN A 129 -6.58 -4.71 2.15
CA ASN A 129 -7.22 -5.80 1.42
C ASN A 129 -6.25 -6.93 1.05
N HIS A 130 -5.04 -6.60 0.61
CA HIS A 130 -4.00 -7.59 0.29
C HIS A 130 -3.41 -8.20 1.57
N ALA A 131 -3.12 -7.38 2.58
CA ALA A 131 -2.61 -7.85 3.87
C ALA A 131 -3.58 -8.84 4.53
N ILE A 132 -4.88 -8.49 4.59
CA ILE A 132 -5.93 -9.35 5.17
C ILE A 132 -6.09 -10.64 4.38
N ARG A 133 -6.12 -10.58 3.05
CA ARG A 133 -6.20 -11.78 2.22
C ARG A 133 -5.04 -12.72 2.52
N LEU A 134 -3.82 -12.22 2.43
CA LEU A 134 -2.60 -13.00 2.63
C LEU A 134 -2.51 -13.57 4.06
N ALA A 135 -2.89 -12.77 5.06
CA ALA A 135 -2.93 -13.21 6.45
C ALA A 135 -3.95 -14.33 6.69
N LYS A 136 -5.14 -14.27 6.05
CA LYS A 136 -6.14 -15.35 6.11
C LYS A 136 -5.63 -16.62 5.44
N ASP A 137 -5.02 -16.52 4.27
CA ASP A 137 -4.53 -17.65 3.48
C ASP A 137 -3.40 -18.42 4.22
N HIS A 138 -2.62 -17.70 5.03
CA HIS A 138 -1.48 -18.25 5.77
C HIS A 138 -1.71 -18.40 7.29
N GLY A 139 -2.93 -18.19 7.77
CA GLY A 139 -3.30 -18.43 9.18
C GLY A 139 -2.68 -17.44 10.18
N MET A 140 -2.37 -16.22 9.75
CA MET A 140 -1.84 -15.13 10.60
C MET A 140 -2.98 -14.42 11.35
N ASP A 141 -3.79 -15.20 12.08
CA ASP A 141 -5.04 -14.71 12.68
C ASP A 141 -4.83 -13.67 13.78
N SER A 142 -3.66 -13.69 14.46
CA SER A 142 -3.32 -12.72 15.51
C SER A 142 -3.26 -11.28 15.04
N GLU A 143 -2.92 -11.06 13.77
CA GLU A 143 -2.72 -9.73 13.19
C GLU A 143 -3.97 -9.19 12.50
N LEU A 144 -4.91 -10.10 12.14
CA LEU A 144 -6.10 -9.76 11.38
C LEU A 144 -6.96 -8.68 12.05
N MET A 145 -7.09 -8.71 13.37
CA MET A 145 -7.86 -7.72 14.13
C MET A 145 -7.26 -6.31 13.95
N GLY A 146 -5.94 -6.19 14.05
CA GLY A 146 -5.23 -4.93 13.86
C GLY A 146 -5.38 -4.36 12.45
N PHE A 147 -5.29 -5.22 11.42
CA PHE A 147 -5.48 -4.81 10.03
C PHE A 147 -6.93 -4.42 9.73
N ALA A 148 -7.89 -5.15 10.30
CA ALA A 148 -9.31 -4.87 10.13
C ALA A 148 -9.66 -3.49 10.68
N LEU A 149 -9.22 -3.17 11.91
CA LEU A 149 -9.53 -1.90 12.58
C LEU A 149 -8.98 -0.67 11.84
N GLN A 150 -7.93 -0.83 11.05
CA GLN A 150 -7.34 0.23 10.21
C GLN A 150 -7.95 0.28 8.80
N SER A 151 -8.86 -0.63 8.48
CA SER A 151 -9.42 -0.80 7.14
C SER A 151 -10.84 -0.23 7.03
N ARG A 152 -11.44 -0.40 5.84
CA ARG A 152 -12.83 0.01 5.57
C ARG A 152 -13.82 -0.95 6.24
N PRO A 153 -15.05 -0.50 6.59
CA PRO A 153 -16.08 -1.34 7.21
C PRO A 153 -16.33 -2.67 6.48
N ALA A 154 -16.33 -2.68 5.16
CA ALA A 154 -16.51 -3.91 4.38
C ALA A 154 -15.41 -4.96 4.64
N LEU A 155 -14.16 -4.53 4.88
CA LEU A 155 -13.06 -5.45 5.22
C LEU A 155 -13.16 -5.90 6.68
N MET A 156 -13.63 -5.05 7.60
CA MET A 156 -13.92 -5.44 8.99
C MET A 156 -14.95 -6.57 9.02
N VAL A 157 -16.05 -6.44 8.27
CA VAL A 157 -17.07 -7.49 8.12
C VAL A 157 -16.46 -8.78 7.58
N SER A 158 -15.65 -8.70 6.53
CA SER A 158 -15.00 -9.88 5.96
C SER A 158 -14.04 -10.58 6.93
N VAL A 159 -13.36 -9.83 7.81
CA VAL A 159 -12.51 -10.41 8.86
C VAL A 159 -13.39 -10.98 9.98
N ALA A 160 -14.46 -10.30 10.36
CA ALA A 160 -15.40 -10.79 11.37
C ALA A 160 -16.00 -12.15 10.96
N GLU A 161 -16.43 -12.32 9.71
CA GLU A 161 -16.92 -13.58 9.16
C GLU A 161 -15.85 -14.70 9.20
N HIS A 162 -14.59 -14.34 8.99
CA HIS A 162 -13.49 -15.30 9.10
C HIS A 162 -13.26 -15.74 10.55
N LEU A 163 -13.25 -14.78 11.50
CA LEU A 163 -13.07 -15.06 12.92
C LEU A 163 -14.25 -15.84 13.50
N GLU A 164 -15.47 -15.55 13.07
CA GLU A 164 -16.69 -16.30 13.43
C GLU A 164 -16.55 -17.77 13.04
N ARG A 165 -16.13 -18.06 11.80
CA ARG A 165 -15.87 -19.44 11.35
C ARG A 165 -14.76 -20.15 12.12
N LYS A 166 -13.80 -19.40 12.67
CA LYS A 166 -12.73 -19.90 13.52
C LYS A 166 -13.15 -20.06 15.00
N GLY A 167 -14.36 -19.61 15.35
CA GLY A 167 -14.87 -19.65 16.72
C GLY A 167 -14.42 -18.49 17.61
N GLU A 168 -13.77 -17.47 17.07
CA GLU A 168 -13.32 -16.25 17.79
C GLU A 168 -14.48 -15.24 17.89
N MET A 169 -15.57 -15.66 18.58
CA MET A 169 -16.85 -14.92 18.56
C MET A 169 -16.75 -13.51 19.14
N GLU A 170 -15.96 -13.31 20.22
CA GLU A 170 -15.80 -12.00 20.86
C GLU A 170 -15.17 -10.98 19.90
N LYS A 171 -14.12 -11.41 19.18
CA LYS A 171 -13.45 -10.56 18.20
C LYS A 171 -14.35 -10.29 16.99
N ALA A 172 -15.12 -11.27 16.55
CA ALA A 172 -16.08 -11.13 15.46
C ALA A 172 -17.15 -10.08 15.80
N VAL A 173 -17.76 -10.16 16.99
CA VAL A 173 -18.74 -9.19 17.47
C VAL A 173 -18.16 -7.79 17.53
N GLN A 174 -16.96 -7.62 18.07
CA GLN A 174 -16.28 -6.32 18.11
C GLN A 174 -16.09 -5.71 16.72
N LEU A 175 -15.71 -6.51 15.73
CA LEU A 175 -15.52 -6.02 14.36
C LEU A 175 -16.85 -5.68 13.68
N TYR A 176 -17.91 -6.49 13.88
CA TYR A 176 -19.24 -6.15 13.38
C TYR A 176 -19.75 -4.84 13.97
N GLN A 177 -19.58 -4.63 15.28
CA GLN A 177 -19.93 -3.35 15.93
C GLN A 177 -19.16 -2.17 15.33
N LYS A 178 -17.84 -2.30 15.19
CA LYS A 178 -16.98 -1.25 14.61
C LYS A 178 -17.30 -0.97 13.14
N ALA A 179 -17.74 -1.99 12.40
CA ALA A 179 -18.19 -1.85 11.02
C ALA A 179 -19.59 -1.21 10.89
N GLY A 180 -20.32 -1.07 12.01
CA GLY A 180 -21.70 -0.58 12.01
C GLY A 180 -22.75 -1.65 11.68
N ASP A 181 -22.36 -2.92 11.56
CA ASP A 181 -23.28 -4.04 11.32
C ASP A 181 -23.82 -4.61 12.65
N VAL A 182 -24.66 -3.80 13.29
CA VAL A 182 -25.21 -4.12 14.60
C VAL A 182 -26.08 -5.38 14.57
N ALA A 183 -26.79 -5.62 13.46
CA ALA A 183 -27.66 -6.78 13.31
C ALA A 183 -26.87 -8.09 13.38
N ARG A 184 -25.78 -8.19 12.63
CA ARG A 184 -24.89 -9.37 12.70
C ARG A 184 -24.17 -9.49 14.03
N ALA A 185 -23.74 -8.37 14.60
CA ALA A 185 -23.11 -8.36 15.94
C ALA A 185 -24.06 -8.97 16.99
N LEU A 186 -25.33 -8.58 16.99
CA LEU A 186 -26.35 -9.13 17.89
C LEU A 186 -26.61 -10.61 17.64
N ASP A 187 -26.76 -11.03 16.39
CA ASP A 187 -26.99 -12.43 16.02
C ASP A 187 -25.85 -13.35 16.49
N VAL A 188 -24.60 -12.97 16.20
CA VAL A 188 -23.41 -13.73 16.64
C VAL A 188 -23.31 -13.76 18.16
N CYS A 189 -23.55 -12.61 18.81
CA CYS A 189 -23.52 -12.50 20.26
C CYS A 189 -24.58 -13.39 20.92
N PHE A 190 -25.81 -13.39 20.38
CA PHE A 190 -26.89 -14.21 20.87
C PHE A 190 -26.60 -15.71 20.71
N ARG A 191 -26.14 -16.15 19.53
CA ARG A 191 -25.77 -17.54 19.29
C ARG A 191 -24.62 -17.99 20.22
N ALA A 192 -23.62 -17.15 20.43
CA ALA A 192 -22.50 -17.46 21.33
C ALA A 192 -22.92 -17.48 22.83
N ALA A 193 -23.90 -16.68 23.23
CA ALA A 193 -24.43 -16.65 24.57
C ALA A 193 -25.31 -17.87 24.89
N MET A 194 -26.14 -18.29 23.92
CA MET A 194 -27.08 -19.42 24.12
C MET A 194 -26.43 -20.76 23.91
N GLY A 195 -25.38 -20.87 23.10
CA GLY A 195 -24.82 -22.14 22.65
C GLY A 195 -25.67 -22.84 21.60
N ASP A 196 -25.34 -24.10 21.32
CA ASP A 196 -26.17 -24.98 20.47
C ASP A 196 -27.41 -25.51 21.24
N GLU A 197 -28.23 -26.32 20.58
CA GLU A 197 -29.45 -26.94 21.18
C GLU A 197 -29.14 -27.79 22.44
N ARG A 198 -27.89 -28.22 22.63
CA ARG A 198 -27.42 -28.97 23.80
C ARG A 198 -26.75 -28.07 24.84
N GLY A 199 -26.63 -26.75 24.57
CA GLY A 199 -25.91 -25.79 25.40
C GLY A 199 -24.40 -25.88 25.30
N GLU A 200 -23.88 -26.69 24.37
CA GLU A 200 -22.45 -26.78 24.09
C GLU A 200 -21.98 -25.47 23.41
N GLY A 201 -20.74 -25.05 23.70
CA GLY A 201 -20.17 -23.82 23.16
C GLY A 201 -20.67 -22.52 23.80
N ARG A 202 -21.53 -22.61 24.83
CA ARG A 202 -22.06 -21.43 25.56
C ARG A 202 -20.96 -20.60 26.20
N ARG A 203 -20.98 -19.30 25.95
CA ARG A 203 -20.01 -18.33 26.48
C ARG A 203 -20.72 -17.33 27.40
N PRO A 204 -20.69 -17.53 28.73
CA PRO A 204 -21.44 -16.68 29.68
C PRO A 204 -21.10 -15.19 29.56
N GLY A 205 -19.85 -14.82 29.30
CA GLY A 205 -19.43 -13.44 29.11
C GLY A 205 -20.11 -12.70 27.94
N MET A 206 -20.64 -13.44 26.98
CA MET A 206 -21.36 -12.85 25.85
C MET A 206 -22.77 -12.32 26.23
N PHE A 207 -23.34 -12.77 27.35
CA PHE A 207 -24.59 -12.20 27.88
C PHE A 207 -24.44 -10.74 28.30
N ASP A 208 -23.34 -10.41 28.96
CA ASP A 208 -23.09 -9.02 29.40
C ASP A 208 -22.89 -8.12 28.17
N THR A 209 -22.18 -8.63 27.16
CA THR A 209 -22.02 -7.94 25.88
C THR A 209 -23.37 -7.74 25.16
N LEU A 210 -24.18 -8.78 25.10
CA LEU A 210 -25.51 -8.73 24.48
C LEU A 210 -26.40 -7.72 25.19
N LYS A 211 -26.40 -7.71 26.52
CA LYS A 211 -27.17 -6.76 27.34
C LYS A 211 -26.72 -5.34 27.07
N ALA A 212 -25.42 -5.08 27.10
CA ALA A 212 -24.88 -3.75 26.81
C ALA A 212 -25.31 -3.23 25.43
N MET A 213 -25.24 -4.11 24.40
CA MET A 213 -25.65 -3.74 23.04
C MET A 213 -27.15 -3.43 22.92
N THR A 214 -28.02 -4.19 23.65
CA THR A 214 -29.46 -3.95 23.64
C THR A 214 -29.83 -2.69 24.41
N ASP A 215 -29.15 -2.39 25.51
CA ASP A 215 -29.33 -1.15 26.29
C ASP A 215 -28.95 0.08 25.46
N ASP A 216 -27.82 0.04 24.73
CA ASP A 216 -27.38 1.10 23.82
C ASP A 216 -28.40 1.38 22.70
N LEU A 217 -29.03 0.34 22.15
CA LEU A 217 -30.07 0.47 21.13
C LEU A 217 -31.36 1.08 21.71
N GLY A 218 -31.73 0.71 22.95
CA GLY A 218 -32.88 1.24 23.65
C GLY A 218 -32.72 2.74 23.96
N THR A 219 -31.54 3.18 24.34
CA THR A 219 -31.27 4.61 24.63
C THR A 219 -31.26 5.47 23.36
N ASN A 220 -30.79 4.95 22.24
CA ASN A 220 -30.78 5.65 20.94
C ASN A 220 -32.15 5.66 20.24
N ALA A 221 -33.07 4.79 20.64
CA ALA A 221 -34.44 4.72 20.10
C ALA A 221 -35.44 5.62 20.83
N SER A 222 -35.04 6.27 21.96
CA SER A 222 -35.92 7.21 22.65
C SER A 222 -36.01 8.49 21.84
N PRO A 223 -37.21 8.89 21.33
CA PRO A 223 -37.36 10.17 20.64
C PRO A 223 -37.06 11.29 21.65
N GLN A 224 -36.23 12.23 21.22
CA GLN A 224 -36.13 13.51 21.93
C GLN A 224 -37.52 14.17 21.84
N VAL A 225 -38.19 14.25 22.97
CA VAL A 225 -39.43 15.02 23.15
C VAL A 225 -39.11 16.50 23.30
#